data_f7cce2b61ac5806b82a760cda4774997
#
_entry.id   f7cce2b61ac5806b82a760cda4774997
#
_cell.length_a   1.000
_cell.length_b   1.000
_cell.length_c   1.000
_cell.angle_alpha   90.00
_cell.angle_beta   90.00
_cell.angle_gamma   90.00
#
_symmetry.space_group_name_H-M   'P 1'
#
loop_
_entity.id
_entity.type
_entity.pdbx_description
1 polymer ?
#
loop_
_entity_poly.entity_id
_entity_poly.type
_entity_poly.pdbx_seq_one_letter_code
_entity_poly.pdbx_strand_id
1 'polypeptide(L)'
;MRLLLIRHRLAFLLALMIGAIYMSHHAFMTQALFERGQKYVPVTVAGNRDEAGYYALRVHAAYEGDLIVGDVNLYEYQDTPAYLPIGNPILMAGVARLAGSLERGFMLADF
;
A
#
# COMPACT_ATOMS: atom_id res chain seq x y z
N MET A 1 7.80 -3.83 26.79
CA MET A 1 6.65 -3.53 25.93
C MET A 1 5.38 -3.16 26.69
N ARG A 2 4.90 -3.95 27.69
CA ARG A 2 3.70 -3.64 28.49
C ARG A 2 3.73 -2.26 29.20
N LEU A 3 4.85 -1.89 29.83
CA LEU A 3 5.00 -0.61 30.54
C LEU A 3 4.91 0.63 29.63
N LEU A 4 5.43 0.54 28.41
CA LEU A 4 5.32 1.61 27.40
C LEU A 4 3.86 1.81 26.94
N LEU A 5 3.13 0.72 26.72
CA LEU A 5 1.72 0.79 26.33
C LEU A 5 0.84 1.41 27.43
N ILE A 6 1.10 1.09 28.71
CA ILE A 6 0.34 1.67 29.82
C ILE A 6 0.63 3.16 29.96
N ARG A 7 1.88 3.58 29.81
CA ARG A 7 2.29 4.99 29.95
C ARG A 7 1.75 5.87 28.81
N HIS A 8 1.61 5.31 27.62
CA HIS A 8 1.20 6.04 26.42
C HIS A 8 -0.16 5.58 25.87
N ARG A 9 -0.99 4.97 26.75
CA ARG A 9 -2.30 4.43 26.35
C ARG A 9 -3.20 5.42 25.60
N LEU A 10 -3.20 6.69 26.01
CA LEU A 10 -4.02 7.70 25.34
C LEU A 10 -3.50 8.01 23.94
N ALA A 11 -2.19 8.19 23.79
CA ALA A 11 -1.58 8.41 22.47
C ALA A 11 -1.80 7.21 21.53
N PHE A 12 -1.69 5.99 22.08
CA PHE A 12 -1.96 4.77 21.32
C PHE A 12 -3.43 4.67 20.87
N LEU A 13 -4.38 4.98 21.77
CA LEU A 13 -5.81 4.99 21.42
C LEU A 13 -6.14 6.08 20.40
N LEU A 14 -5.53 7.25 20.51
CA LEU A 14 -5.70 8.32 19.52
C LEU A 14 -5.14 7.91 18.15
N ALA A 15 -3.96 7.29 18.11
CA ALA A 15 -3.38 6.77 16.85
C ALA A 15 -4.28 5.72 16.22
N LEU A 16 -4.79 4.74 16.97
CA LEU A 16 -5.75 3.76 16.49
C LEU A 16 -7.03 4.40 15.97
N MET A 17 -7.54 5.40 16.66
CA MET A 17 -8.76 6.11 16.24
C MET A 17 -8.52 6.85 14.92
N ILE A 18 -7.40 7.53 14.77
CA ILE A 18 -7.03 8.23 13.53
C ILE A 18 -6.90 7.23 12.39
N GLY A 19 -6.15 6.13 12.60
CA GLY A 19 -6.02 5.07 11.61
C GLY A 19 -7.37 4.47 11.19
N ALA A 20 -8.26 4.21 12.17
CA ALA A 20 -9.61 3.71 11.89
C ALA A 20 -10.46 4.69 11.07
N ILE A 21 -10.32 6.01 11.32
CA ILE A 21 -10.99 7.05 10.52
C ILE A 21 -10.48 7.04 9.09
N TYR A 22 -9.16 6.99 8.90
CA TYR A 22 -8.58 6.91 7.56
C TYR A 22 -9.01 5.64 6.83
N MET A 23 -8.97 4.49 7.48
CA MET A 23 -9.39 3.22 6.89
C MET A 23 -10.89 3.19 6.54
N SER A 24 -11.74 3.87 7.32
CA SER A 24 -13.19 3.96 7.05
C SER A 24 -13.49 4.62 5.72
N HIS A 25 -12.63 5.54 5.25
CA HIS A 25 -12.74 6.16 3.94
C HIS A 25 -12.69 5.11 2.81
N HIS A 26 -11.78 4.14 2.89
CA HIS A 26 -11.69 3.06 1.89
C HIS A 26 -12.95 2.20 1.85
N ALA A 27 -13.52 1.87 3.02
CA ALA A 27 -14.77 1.11 3.09
C ALA A 27 -15.94 1.89 2.44
N PHE A 28 -16.05 3.19 2.76
CA PHE A 28 -17.05 4.07 2.17
C PHE A 28 -16.90 4.18 0.64
N MET A 29 -15.69 4.43 0.14
CA MET A 29 -15.42 4.53 -1.29
C MET A 29 -15.67 3.21 -2.02
N THR A 30 -15.29 2.08 -1.41
CA THR A 30 -15.56 0.75 -1.96
C THR A 30 -17.05 0.53 -2.14
N GLN A 31 -17.87 0.85 -1.12
CA GLN A 31 -19.32 0.70 -1.19
C GLN A 31 -19.94 1.64 -2.23
N ALA A 32 -19.58 2.93 -2.20
CA ALA A 32 -20.15 3.94 -3.09
C ALA A 32 -19.84 3.67 -4.58
N LEU A 33 -18.67 3.11 -4.89
CA LEU A 33 -18.31 2.74 -6.25
C LEU A 33 -18.90 1.40 -6.67
N PHE A 34 -19.01 0.45 -5.74
CA PHE A 34 -19.67 -0.83 -6.01
C PHE A 34 -21.15 -0.65 -6.42
N GLU A 35 -21.88 0.24 -5.76
CA GLU A 35 -23.26 0.59 -6.11
C GLU A 35 -23.38 1.18 -7.53
N ARG A 36 -22.31 1.72 -8.07
CA ARG A 36 -22.20 2.25 -9.44
C ARG A 36 -21.64 1.25 -10.45
N GLY A 37 -21.41 0.00 -10.06
CA GLY A 37 -20.79 -1.03 -10.90
C GLY A 37 -19.30 -0.79 -11.17
N GLN A 38 -18.63 0.02 -10.34
CA GLN A 38 -17.22 0.36 -10.47
C GLN A 38 -16.39 -0.33 -9.38
N LYS A 39 -15.12 -0.65 -9.70
CA LYS A 39 -14.18 -1.19 -8.73
C LYS A 39 -13.36 -0.05 -8.11
N TYR A 40 -13.29 -0.01 -6.80
CA TYR A 40 -12.38 0.89 -6.10
C TYR A 40 -10.95 0.34 -6.13
N VAL A 41 -10.01 1.17 -6.52
CA VAL A 41 -8.57 0.87 -6.46
C VAL A 41 -7.94 1.91 -5.53
N PRO A 42 -7.38 1.50 -4.38
CA PRO A 42 -6.85 2.41 -3.35
C PRO A 42 -5.45 2.90 -3.70
N VAL A 43 -5.31 3.50 -4.88
CA VAL A 43 -4.05 4.07 -5.37
C VAL A 43 -4.35 5.45 -5.93
N THR A 44 -3.61 6.46 -5.49
CA THR A 44 -3.79 7.82 -5.97
C THR A 44 -3.24 7.96 -7.39
N VAL A 45 -4.13 8.24 -8.33
CA VAL A 45 -3.77 8.47 -9.74
C VAL A 45 -3.64 9.97 -10.05
N ALA A 46 -4.43 10.81 -9.36
CA ALA A 46 -4.50 12.23 -9.63
C ALA A 46 -3.30 12.97 -9.01
N GLY A 47 -2.42 13.45 -9.87
CA GLY A 47 -1.30 14.34 -9.49
C GLY A 47 -0.03 13.65 -8.98
N ASN A 48 -0.09 12.39 -8.56
CA ASN A 48 1.09 11.64 -8.14
C ASN A 48 1.33 10.44 -9.08
N ARG A 49 2.04 10.70 -10.16
CA ARG A 49 2.43 9.67 -11.13
C ARG A 49 3.31 8.59 -10.50
N ASP A 50 4.03 8.93 -9.43
CA ASP A 50 4.97 8.03 -8.78
C ASP A 50 4.27 6.90 -8.01
N GLU A 51 3.08 7.15 -7.44
CA GLU A 51 2.37 6.12 -6.71
C GLU A 51 1.76 5.08 -7.65
N ALA A 52 0.94 5.50 -8.60
CA ALA A 52 0.24 4.58 -9.50
C ALA A 52 1.13 4.03 -10.62
N GLY A 53 1.95 4.90 -11.24
CA GLY A 53 2.74 4.56 -12.40
C GLY A 53 4.13 4.00 -12.11
N TYR A 54 4.58 4.05 -10.87
CA TYR A 54 5.92 3.61 -10.51
C TYR A 54 5.94 2.77 -9.22
N TYR A 55 5.48 3.33 -8.11
CA TYR A 55 5.55 2.64 -6.82
C TYR A 55 4.67 1.38 -6.78
N ALA A 56 3.42 1.49 -7.21
CA ALA A 56 2.49 0.37 -7.19
C ALA A 56 2.94 -0.77 -8.13
N LEU A 57 3.55 -0.44 -9.27
CA LEU A 57 4.11 -1.45 -10.18
C LEU A 57 5.26 -2.23 -9.54
N ARG A 58 6.14 -1.56 -8.78
CA ARG A 58 7.23 -2.21 -8.06
C ARG A 58 6.73 -3.07 -6.90
N VAL A 59 5.68 -2.62 -6.20
CA VAL A 59 5.02 -3.45 -5.18
C VAL A 59 4.38 -4.68 -5.81
N HIS A 60 3.76 -4.53 -6.98
CA HIS A 60 3.17 -5.64 -7.72
C HIS A 60 4.25 -6.66 -8.14
N ALA A 61 5.36 -6.21 -8.71
CA ALA A 61 6.45 -7.09 -9.09
C ALA A 61 7.00 -7.86 -7.86
N ALA A 62 7.23 -7.17 -6.75
CA ALA A 62 7.65 -7.81 -5.50
C ALA A 62 6.59 -8.77 -4.95
N TYR A 63 5.30 -8.47 -5.12
CA TYR A 63 4.20 -9.36 -4.76
C TYR A 63 4.19 -10.64 -5.59
N GLU A 64 4.49 -10.57 -6.88
CA GLU A 64 4.65 -11.74 -7.77
C GLU A 64 5.94 -12.53 -7.50
N GLY A 65 6.88 -11.97 -6.75
CA GLY A 65 8.12 -12.64 -6.35
C GLY A 65 9.37 -12.09 -7.03
N ASP A 66 9.24 -11.10 -7.89
CA ASP A 66 10.36 -10.41 -8.52
C ASP A 66 10.87 -9.30 -7.58
N LEU A 67 11.95 -9.59 -6.87
CA LEU A 67 12.53 -8.69 -5.87
C LEU A 67 13.54 -7.70 -6.45
N ILE A 68 14.05 -7.97 -7.65
CA ILE A 68 15.08 -7.14 -8.31
C ILE A 68 14.49 -6.60 -9.60
N VAL A 69 13.62 -5.63 -9.45
CA VAL A 69 12.96 -4.99 -10.60
C VAL A 69 13.78 -3.77 -11.02
N GLY A 70 14.18 -3.74 -12.28
CA GLY A 70 14.80 -2.58 -12.90
C GLY A 70 13.81 -1.44 -13.11
N ASP A 71 13.74 -0.87 -14.29
CA ASP A 71 12.74 0.14 -14.60
C ASP A 71 11.41 -0.53 -15.00
N VAL A 72 10.38 -0.35 -14.17
CA VAL A 72 9.05 -0.94 -14.39
C VAL A 72 8.28 -0.31 -15.55
N ASN A 73 8.72 0.84 -16.05
CA ASN A 73 8.07 1.57 -17.14
C ASN A 73 8.72 1.33 -18.50
N LEU A 74 9.94 0.80 -18.51
CA LEU A 74 10.70 0.56 -19.71
C LEU A 74 11.02 -0.92 -19.83
N TYR A 75 10.37 -1.59 -20.77
CA TYR A 75 10.54 -3.03 -21.01
C TYR A 75 12.01 -3.45 -21.21
N GLU A 76 12.78 -2.62 -21.91
CA GLU A 76 14.18 -2.89 -22.22
C GLU A 76 15.10 -2.85 -20.98
N TYR A 77 14.63 -2.25 -19.87
CA TYR A 77 15.42 -2.07 -18.65
C TYR A 77 14.87 -2.82 -17.45
N GLN A 78 13.85 -3.67 -17.62
CA GLN A 78 13.27 -4.42 -16.52
C GLN A 78 14.24 -5.40 -15.86
N ASP A 79 15.21 -5.94 -16.63
CA ASP A 79 16.25 -6.85 -16.13
C ASP A 79 17.51 -6.13 -15.63
N THR A 80 17.51 -4.79 -15.59
CA THR A 80 18.64 -4.02 -15.08
C THR A 80 18.62 -3.99 -13.56
N PRO A 81 19.78 -3.82 -12.89
CA PRO A 81 19.82 -3.67 -11.45
C PRO A 81 18.94 -2.52 -10.95
N ALA A 82 18.17 -2.75 -9.90
CA ALA A 82 17.37 -1.71 -9.28
C ALA A 82 18.27 -0.61 -8.70
N TYR A 83 18.13 0.62 -9.19
CA TYR A 83 18.86 1.79 -8.69
C TYR A 83 18.05 2.60 -7.67
N LEU A 84 16.84 2.20 -7.38
CA LEU A 84 16.01 2.79 -6.31
C LEU A 84 15.88 1.83 -5.12
N PRO A 85 15.67 2.37 -3.91
CA PRO A 85 15.47 1.54 -2.73
C PRO A 85 14.32 0.54 -2.90
N ILE A 86 14.62 -0.75 -2.76
CA ILE A 86 13.65 -1.85 -2.92
C ILE A 86 12.95 -2.24 -1.60
N GLY A 87 13.45 -1.77 -0.47
CA GLY A 87 12.96 -2.19 0.85
C GLY A 87 11.48 -1.89 1.08
N ASN A 88 11.02 -0.70 0.69
CA ASN A 88 9.63 -0.31 0.88
C ASN A 88 8.66 -1.10 -0.02
N PRO A 89 8.89 -1.27 -1.33
CA PRO A 89 8.07 -2.16 -2.16
C PRO A 89 8.00 -3.61 -1.64
N ILE A 90 9.10 -4.17 -1.15
CA ILE A 90 9.12 -5.51 -0.57
C ILE A 90 8.29 -5.58 0.72
N LEU A 91 8.42 -4.60 1.61
CA LEU A 91 7.63 -4.52 2.83
C LEU A 91 6.13 -4.46 2.50
N MET A 92 5.74 -3.60 1.56
CA MET A 92 4.37 -3.47 1.10
C MET A 92 3.84 -4.74 0.43
N ALA A 93 4.64 -5.42 -0.38
CA ALA A 93 4.30 -6.72 -0.95
C ALA A 93 4.05 -7.76 0.15
N GLY A 94 4.85 -7.74 1.23
CA GLY A 94 4.63 -8.58 2.41
C GLY A 94 3.29 -8.28 3.10
N VAL A 95 2.97 -7.01 3.32
CA VAL A 95 1.67 -6.59 3.87
C VAL A 95 0.52 -7.04 2.96
N ALA A 96 0.65 -6.87 1.65
CA ALA A 96 -0.35 -7.26 0.67
C ALA A 96 -0.59 -8.79 0.66
N ARG A 97 0.47 -9.59 0.80
CA ARG A 97 0.35 -11.06 0.91
C ARG A 97 -0.38 -11.47 2.18
N LEU A 98 -0.10 -10.82 3.31
CA LEU A 98 -0.82 -11.08 4.56
C LEU A 98 -2.29 -10.64 4.48
N ALA A 99 -2.58 -9.56 3.77
CA ALA A 99 -3.93 -9.05 3.52
C ALA A 99 -4.73 -9.87 2.48
N GLY A 100 -4.04 -10.71 1.70
CA GLY A 100 -4.63 -11.57 0.66
C GLY A 100 -4.84 -10.88 -0.69
N SER A 101 -4.53 -9.59 -0.84
CA SER A 101 -4.48 -8.90 -2.14
C SER A 101 -3.70 -7.59 -2.06
N LEU A 102 -3.25 -7.10 -3.22
CA LEU A 102 -2.57 -5.80 -3.33
C LEU A 102 -3.44 -4.65 -2.86
N GLU A 103 -4.71 -4.62 -3.27
CA GLU A 103 -5.65 -3.56 -2.89
C GLU A 103 -5.84 -3.49 -1.37
N ARG A 104 -6.02 -4.64 -0.72
CA ARG A 104 -6.14 -4.70 0.75
C ARG A 104 -4.84 -4.30 1.45
N GLY A 105 -3.69 -4.64 0.84
CA GLY A 105 -2.39 -4.22 1.34
C GLY A 105 -2.25 -2.70 1.36
N PHE A 106 -2.63 -2.02 0.28
CA PHE A 106 -2.62 -0.56 0.22
C PHE A 106 -3.62 0.06 1.21
N MET A 107 -4.84 -0.48 1.34
CA MET A 107 -5.81 -0.02 2.35
C MET A 107 -5.26 -0.14 3.77
N LEU A 108 -4.56 -1.25 4.09
CA LEU A 108 -3.95 -1.45 5.41
C LEU A 108 -2.76 -0.54 5.67
N ALA A 109 -2.06 -0.08 4.64
CA ALA A 109 -0.94 0.84 4.78
C ALA A 109 -1.38 2.25 5.19
N ASP A 110 -2.63 2.60 4.92
CA ASP A 110 -3.22 3.88 5.34
C ASP A 110 -3.72 3.86 6.80
N PHE A 111 -3.71 2.68 7.45
CA PHE A 111 -4.00 2.54 8.88
C PHE A 111 -2.78 2.92 9.73
#